data_30d99da312c5a2c8eae3498570ba0866
#
_entry.id   30d99da312c5a2c8eae3498570ba0866
#
_cell.length_a   1.000
_cell.length_b   1.000
_cell.length_c   1.000
_cell.angle_alpha   90.00
_cell.angle_beta   90.00
_cell.angle_gamma   90.00
#
_symmetry.space_group_name_H-M   'P 1'
#
loop_
_entity.id
_entity.type
_entity.pdbx_description
1 polymer ?
#
loop_
_entity_poly.entity_id
_entity_poly.type
_entity_poly.pdbx_seq_one_letter_code
_entity_poly.pdbx_strand_id
1 'polypeptide(L)'
;MTIATSENLHVLLQVQEKDSQILAANHEIKELPERKEIEATHKDIEKLNQVLKAKESEVHENNRTQKRLEDEVATVEERIENQKRKLYGGEVIAIKELQALEIDIESLKERQIAIEDQIIEVMELNEPIQSEIQNLITQQEENKENEANLSEALREAIKKIELRINQIKVEIAHLTNDLPNELISEYESLRSRPGHVGIAKLVNRTCNGCNLELPAVEVDRIKKLPEDNIINCEECGCILVR
;
A
#
# COMPACT_ATOMS: atom_id res chain seq x y z
N MET A 1 4.60 -36.66 -37.73
CA MET A 1 5.87 -36.43 -37.01
C MET A 1 6.38 -35.09 -37.50
N THR A 2 6.48 -34.11 -36.64
CA THR A 2 7.03 -32.80 -37.00
C THR A 2 8.52 -32.97 -37.22
N ILE A 3 9.00 -32.66 -38.43
CA ILE A 3 10.42 -32.73 -38.80
C ILE A 3 10.96 -31.31 -38.58
N ALA A 4 11.96 -31.16 -37.75
CA ALA A 4 12.60 -29.90 -37.47
C ALA A 4 14.10 -30.01 -37.77
N THR A 5 14.64 -29.13 -38.61
CA THR A 5 16.09 -29.10 -38.84
C THR A 5 16.83 -28.68 -37.56
N SER A 6 18.10 -29.14 -37.43
CA SER A 6 18.97 -28.72 -36.32
C SER A 6 19.04 -27.19 -36.18
N GLU A 7 19.01 -26.47 -37.30
CA GLU A 7 18.97 -25.01 -37.33
C GLU A 7 17.73 -24.43 -36.71
N ASN A 8 16.55 -24.98 -37.05
CA ASN A 8 15.26 -24.58 -36.46
C ASN A 8 15.19 -24.79 -34.93
N LEU A 9 15.79 -25.89 -34.45
CA LEU A 9 15.88 -26.18 -33.00
C LEU A 9 16.82 -25.20 -32.30
N HIS A 10 17.92 -24.79 -32.95
CA HIS A 10 18.83 -23.78 -32.40
C HIS A 10 18.18 -22.39 -32.34
N VAL A 11 17.38 -22.01 -33.36
CA VAL A 11 16.58 -20.76 -33.34
C VAL A 11 15.56 -20.82 -32.22
N LEU A 12 14.88 -21.95 -32.03
CA LEU A 12 13.90 -22.14 -31.00
C LEU A 12 14.51 -22.06 -29.58
N LEU A 13 15.78 -22.50 -29.40
CA LEU A 13 16.51 -22.26 -28.15
C LEU A 13 16.72 -20.77 -27.86
N GLN A 14 17.05 -19.98 -28.92
CA GLN A 14 17.14 -18.53 -28.74
C GLN A 14 15.80 -17.91 -28.35
N VAL A 15 14.70 -18.38 -28.93
CA VAL A 15 13.34 -17.96 -28.54
C VAL A 15 13.10 -18.28 -27.06
N GLN A 16 13.45 -19.51 -26.61
CA GLN A 16 13.32 -19.90 -25.19
C GLN A 16 14.13 -18.99 -24.25
N GLU A 17 15.34 -18.60 -24.66
CA GLU A 17 16.15 -17.67 -23.87
C GLU A 17 15.50 -16.30 -23.75
N LYS A 18 14.91 -15.79 -24.85
CA LYS A 18 14.16 -14.54 -24.87
C LYS A 18 12.88 -14.63 -24.01
N ASP A 19 12.16 -15.73 -24.07
CA ASP A 19 10.99 -15.98 -23.24
C ASP A 19 11.35 -16.03 -21.74
N SER A 20 12.52 -16.61 -21.41
CA SER A 20 13.04 -16.59 -20.03
C SER A 20 13.37 -15.19 -19.56
N GLN A 21 13.90 -14.33 -20.46
CA GLN A 21 14.11 -12.90 -20.14
C GLN A 21 12.80 -12.15 -19.90
N ILE A 22 11.72 -12.44 -20.65
CA ILE A 22 10.40 -11.88 -20.42
C ILE A 22 9.86 -12.33 -19.05
N LEU A 23 10.01 -13.60 -18.70
CA LEU A 23 9.59 -14.11 -17.39
C LEU A 23 10.33 -13.42 -16.25
N ALA A 24 11.65 -13.28 -16.38
CA ALA A 24 12.47 -12.54 -15.40
C ALA A 24 12.05 -11.07 -15.29
N ALA A 25 11.80 -10.39 -16.41
CA ALA A 25 11.33 -9.02 -16.43
C ALA A 25 9.93 -8.86 -15.78
N ASN A 26 9.03 -9.80 -16.03
CA ASN A 26 7.72 -9.80 -15.37
C ASN A 26 7.83 -10.05 -13.85
N HIS A 27 8.79 -10.84 -13.41
CA HIS A 27 9.09 -11.01 -11.99
C HIS A 27 9.67 -9.73 -11.38
N GLU A 28 10.62 -9.08 -12.09
CA GLU A 28 11.18 -7.78 -11.69
C GLU A 28 10.09 -6.74 -11.44
N ILE A 29 9.07 -6.64 -12.31
CA ILE A 29 7.91 -5.73 -12.10
C ILE A 29 7.16 -6.02 -10.78
N LYS A 30 7.06 -7.29 -10.39
CA LYS A 30 6.37 -7.68 -9.16
C LYS A 30 7.17 -7.35 -7.90
N GLU A 31 8.49 -7.42 -8.01
CA GLU A 31 9.43 -7.23 -6.89
C GLU A 31 10.02 -5.82 -6.81
N LEU A 32 9.50 -4.86 -7.60
CA LEU A 32 9.96 -3.48 -7.54
C LEU A 32 9.85 -2.95 -6.11
N PRO A 33 10.94 -2.35 -5.56
CA PRO A 33 11.01 -1.92 -4.17
C PRO A 33 9.96 -0.86 -3.83
N GLU A 34 9.62 0.01 -4.78
CA GLU A 34 8.62 1.06 -4.64
C GLU A 34 7.26 0.51 -4.20
N ARG A 35 6.91 -0.73 -4.56
CA ARG A 35 5.65 -1.36 -4.11
C ARG A 35 5.59 -1.55 -2.60
N LYS A 36 6.72 -1.97 -2.01
CA LYS A 36 6.81 -2.18 -0.56
C LYS A 36 6.84 -0.85 0.19
N GLU A 37 7.50 0.14 -0.39
CA GLU A 37 7.55 1.49 0.16
C GLU A 37 6.17 2.17 0.13
N ILE A 38 5.43 2.05 -0.97
CA ILE A 38 4.03 2.53 -1.08
C ILE A 38 3.15 1.85 -0.03
N GLU A 39 3.25 0.54 0.12
CA GLU A 39 2.46 -0.20 1.12
C GLU A 39 2.80 0.24 2.56
N ALA A 40 4.07 0.51 2.85
CA ALA A 40 4.51 1.01 4.15
C ALA A 40 3.97 2.43 4.41
N THR A 41 4.13 3.34 3.44
CA THR A 41 3.64 4.72 3.53
C THR A 41 2.11 4.75 3.70
N HIS A 42 1.39 3.90 2.96
CA HIS A 42 -0.07 3.76 3.09
C HIS A 42 -0.49 3.34 4.51
N LYS A 43 0.19 2.35 5.10
CA LYS A 43 -0.05 1.93 6.48
C LYS A 43 0.23 3.04 7.49
N ASP A 44 1.23 3.87 7.24
CA ASP A 44 1.54 4.98 8.13
C ASP A 44 0.51 6.10 8.00
N ILE A 45 0.01 6.40 6.80
CA ILE A 45 -1.14 7.30 6.60
C ILE A 45 -2.39 6.79 7.34
N GLU A 46 -2.66 5.49 7.29
CA GLU A 46 -3.80 4.90 8.03
C GLU A 46 -3.66 5.08 9.55
N LYS A 47 -2.45 4.87 10.10
CA LYS A 47 -2.19 5.10 11.53
C LYS A 47 -2.37 6.57 11.91
N LEU A 48 -1.81 7.48 11.11
CA LEU A 48 -1.98 8.92 11.32
C LEU A 48 -3.46 9.33 11.31
N ASN A 49 -4.26 8.79 10.38
CA ASN A 49 -5.70 9.02 10.32
C ASN A 49 -6.43 8.55 11.60
N GLN A 50 -6.05 7.41 12.15
CA GLN A 50 -6.64 6.90 13.38
C GLN A 50 -6.32 7.79 14.58
N VAL A 51 -5.05 8.23 14.70
CA VAL A 51 -4.60 9.13 15.77
C VAL A 51 -5.28 10.50 15.62
N LEU A 52 -5.31 11.05 14.41
CA LEU A 52 -5.95 12.33 14.12
C LEU A 52 -7.42 12.33 14.54
N LYS A 53 -8.17 11.29 14.14
CA LYS A 53 -9.57 11.14 14.50
C LYS A 53 -9.79 11.04 16.01
N ALA A 54 -8.89 10.37 16.74
CA ALA A 54 -8.96 10.28 18.19
C ALA A 54 -8.75 11.66 18.84
N LYS A 55 -7.76 12.43 18.37
CA LYS A 55 -7.47 13.77 18.88
C LYS A 55 -8.57 14.77 18.55
N GLU A 56 -9.13 14.73 17.35
CA GLU A 56 -10.31 15.54 16.97
C GLU A 56 -11.51 15.22 17.87
N SER A 57 -11.74 13.95 18.21
CA SER A 57 -12.79 13.55 19.12
C SER A 57 -12.56 14.08 20.53
N GLU A 58 -11.31 14.09 21.01
CA GLU A 58 -10.92 14.63 22.31
C GLU A 58 -11.20 16.14 22.40
N VAL A 59 -10.79 16.90 21.38
CA VAL A 59 -11.09 18.34 21.27
C VAL A 59 -12.59 18.59 21.21
N HIS A 60 -13.32 17.75 20.50
CA HIS A 60 -14.79 17.89 20.42
C HIS A 60 -15.48 17.73 21.79
N GLU A 61 -15.06 16.74 22.59
CA GLU A 61 -15.62 16.54 23.95
C GLU A 61 -15.20 17.67 24.91
N ASN A 62 -13.97 18.15 24.80
CA ASN A 62 -13.52 19.31 25.57
C ASN A 62 -14.32 20.57 25.23
N ASN A 63 -14.55 20.82 23.95
CA ASN A 63 -15.37 21.96 23.50
C ASN A 63 -16.82 21.85 23.99
N ARG A 64 -17.39 20.65 24.04
CA ARG A 64 -18.72 20.43 24.63
C ARG A 64 -18.72 20.73 26.13
N THR A 65 -17.65 20.33 26.82
CA THR A 65 -17.50 20.61 28.27
C THR A 65 -17.36 22.10 28.52
N GLN A 66 -16.52 22.78 27.74
CA GLN A 66 -16.34 24.23 27.79
C GLN A 66 -17.70 24.94 27.60
N LYS A 67 -18.43 24.59 26.56
CA LYS A 67 -19.76 25.20 26.29
C LYS A 67 -20.74 25.02 27.43
N ARG A 68 -20.79 23.84 28.03
CA ARG A 68 -21.62 23.56 29.17
C ARG A 68 -21.27 24.47 30.37
N LEU A 69 -19.97 24.65 30.64
CA LEU A 69 -19.46 25.51 31.72
C LEU A 69 -19.78 26.99 31.42
N GLU A 70 -19.62 27.46 30.19
CA GLU A 70 -20.02 28.80 29.76
C GLU A 70 -21.53 29.04 29.96
N ASP A 71 -22.38 28.09 29.63
CA ASP A 71 -23.85 28.17 29.88
C ASP A 71 -24.17 28.19 31.39
N GLU A 72 -23.33 27.49 32.21
CA GLU A 72 -23.48 27.53 33.69
C GLU A 72 -23.07 28.89 34.26
N VAL A 73 -21.95 29.50 33.77
CA VAL A 73 -21.54 30.87 34.11
C VAL A 73 -22.67 31.85 33.81
N ALA A 74 -23.23 31.82 32.61
CA ALA A 74 -24.31 32.69 32.21
C ALA A 74 -25.53 32.56 33.15
N THR A 75 -25.85 31.34 33.59
CA THR A 75 -26.92 31.08 34.55
C THR A 75 -26.61 31.70 35.94
N VAL A 76 -25.37 31.59 36.43
CA VAL A 76 -24.94 32.17 37.69
C VAL A 76 -24.95 33.69 37.63
N GLU A 77 -24.48 34.28 36.54
CA GLU A 77 -24.51 35.73 36.27
C GLU A 77 -25.95 36.28 36.30
N GLU A 78 -26.87 35.60 35.64
CA GLU A 78 -28.30 36.00 35.68
C GLU A 78 -28.83 35.98 37.09
N ARG A 79 -28.47 34.98 37.92
CA ARG A 79 -28.88 34.91 39.33
C ARG A 79 -28.26 36.03 40.15
N ILE A 80 -26.99 36.35 39.97
CA ILE A 80 -26.31 37.47 40.64
C ILE A 80 -27.04 38.78 40.32
N GLU A 81 -27.36 39.02 39.04
CA GLU A 81 -28.05 40.23 38.63
C GLU A 81 -29.49 40.31 39.22
N ASN A 82 -30.18 39.19 39.31
CA ASN A 82 -31.51 39.11 39.95
C ASN A 82 -31.40 39.41 41.44
N GLN A 83 -30.41 38.89 42.16
CA GLN A 83 -30.23 39.17 43.60
C GLN A 83 -29.80 40.61 43.86
N LYS A 84 -28.93 41.17 43.01
CA LYS A 84 -28.53 42.59 43.06
C LYS A 84 -29.75 43.52 42.84
N ARG A 85 -30.65 43.19 41.90
CA ARG A 85 -31.88 43.98 41.69
C ARG A 85 -32.76 43.96 42.92
N LYS A 86 -32.91 42.84 43.64
CA LYS A 86 -33.65 42.77 44.90
C LYS A 86 -32.98 43.55 46.02
N LEU A 87 -31.65 43.48 46.12
CA LEU A 87 -30.87 44.15 47.16
C LEU A 87 -30.95 45.68 47.03
N TYR A 88 -30.86 46.21 45.80
CA TYR A 88 -30.81 47.66 45.55
C TYR A 88 -32.15 48.25 45.05
N GLY A 89 -33.15 47.41 44.72
CA GLY A 89 -34.44 47.85 44.20
C GLY A 89 -35.40 48.44 45.22
N GLY A 90 -35.04 48.40 46.50
CA GLY A 90 -35.90 48.99 47.58
C GLY A 90 -37.11 48.12 47.98
N GLU A 91 -37.29 46.96 47.45
CA GLU A 91 -38.41 46.04 47.76
C GLU A 91 -38.20 45.31 49.11
N VAL A 92 -36.90 45.11 49.49
CA VAL A 92 -36.54 44.46 50.77
C VAL A 92 -36.10 45.53 51.76
N ILE A 93 -36.73 45.64 52.89
CA ILE A 93 -36.41 46.67 53.92
C ILE A 93 -35.78 46.01 55.16
N ALA A 94 -36.00 44.69 55.39
CA ALA A 94 -35.49 44.00 56.55
C ALA A 94 -34.02 43.82 56.54
N ILE A 95 -33.25 44.35 57.50
CA ILE A 95 -31.81 44.32 57.60
C ILE A 95 -31.27 42.89 57.50
N LYS A 96 -31.90 41.89 58.10
CA LYS A 96 -31.49 40.48 58.03
C LYS A 96 -31.61 39.89 56.65
N GLU A 97 -32.67 40.29 55.89
CA GLU A 97 -32.83 39.79 54.48
C GLU A 97 -31.83 40.46 53.52
N LEU A 98 -31.49 41.73 53.73
CA LEU A 98 -30.45 42.42 52.98
C LEU A 98 -29.08 41.74 53.18
N GLN A 99 -28.71 41.43 54.46
CA GLN A 99 -27.52 40.69 54.78
C GLN A 99 -27.49 39.28 54.18
N ALA A 100 -28.61 38.59 54.14
CA ALA A 100 -28.71 37.28 53.49
C ALA A 100 -28.50 37.36 51.97
N LEU A 101 -29.03 38.40 51.30
CA LEU A 101 -28.84 38.66 49.86
C LEU A 101 -27.37 38.96 49.54
N GLU A 102 -26.69 39.75 50.39
CA GLU A 102 -25.27 40.05 50.22
C GLU A 102 -24.38 38.78 50.31
N ILE A 103 -24.66 37.92 51.30
CA ILE A 103 -23.98 36.62 51.45
C ILE A 103 -24.24 35.69 50.25
N ASP A 104 -25.49 35.65 49.77
CA ASP A 104 -25.85 34.82 48.59
C ASP A 104 -25.13 35.32 47.34
N ILE A 105 -25.08 36.65 47.10
CA ILE A 105 -24.36 37.26 46.00
C ILE A 105 -22.86 36.89 46.06
N GLU A 106 -22.24 36.96 47.22
CA GLU A 106 -20.83 36.65 47.40
C GLU A 106 -20.55 35.16 47.11
N SER A 107 -21.39 34.26 47.61
CA SER A 107 -21.30 32.83 47.33
C SER A 107 -21.49 32.51 45.85
N LEU A 108 -22.41 33.21 45.16
CA LEU A 108 -22.59 33.04 43.71
C LEU A 108 -21.39 33.54 42.90
N LYS A 109 -20.74 34.63 43.34
CA LYS A 109 -19.50 35.10 42.69
C LYS A 109 -18.34 34.12 42.88
N GLU A 110 -18.16 33.57 44.11
CA GLU A 110 -17.16 32.53 44.35
C GLU A 110 -17.41 31.31 43.44
N ARG A 111 -18.68 30.91 43.25
CA ARG A 111 -19.03 29.83 42.32
C ARG A 111 -18.73 30.20 40.86
N GLN A 112 -19.01 31.45 40.45
CA GLN A 112 -18.69 31.92 39.10
C GLN A 112 -17.21 31.79 38.84
N ILE A 113 -16.35 32.30 39.73
CA ILE A 113 -14.89 32.20 39.61
C ILE A 113 -14.45 30.74 39.48
N ALA A 114 -14.96 29.85 40.33
CA ALA A 114 -14.62 28.42 40.27
C ALA A 114 -15.03 27.73 38.96
N ILE A 115 -16.10 28.18 38.28
CA ILE A 115 -16.49 27.67 36.97
C ILE A 115 -15.62 28.27 35.88
N GLU A 116 -15.30 29.55 35.95
CA GLU A 116 -14.39 30.23 35.02
C GLU A 116 -12.98 29.60 35.05
N ASP A 117 -12.49 29.25 36.25
CA ASP A 117 -11.21 28.49 36.38
C ASP A 117 -11.29 27.15 35.66
N GLN A 118 -12.40 26.41 35.74
CA GLN A 118 -12.57 25.15 35.01
C GLN A 118 -12.60 25.34 33.48
N ILE A 119 -13.17 26.47 33.01
CA ILE A 119 -13.13 26.80 31.57
C ILE A 119 -11.69 27.01 31.12
N ILE A 120 -10.90 27.74 31.91
CA ILE A 120 -9.48 27.99 31.62
C ILE A 120 -8.71 26.65 31.57
N GLU A 121 -8.92 25.75 32.55
CA GLU A 121 -8.30 24.41 32.54
C GLU A 121 -8.63 23.63 31.25
N VAL A 122 -9.88 23.64 30.80
CA VAL A 122 -10.29 22.98 29.55
C VAL A 122 -9.63 23.61 28.33
N MET A 123 -9.52 24.94 28.29
CA MET A 123 -8.83 25.65 27.21
C MET A 123 -7.34 25.31 27.16
N GLU A 124 -6.66 25.30 28.32
CA GLU A 124 -5.26 24.93 28.45
C GLU A 124 -4.99 23.48 28.02
N LEU A 125 -5.93 22.56 28.26
CA LEU A 125 -5.85 21.19 27.77
C LEU A 125 -6.02 21.10 26.23
N ASN A 126 -6.80 21.98 25.63
CA ASN A 126 -7.04 21.97 24.19
C ASN A 126 -5.88 22.53 23.36
N GLU A 127 -5.14 23.50 23.85
CA GLU A 127 -4.05 24.12 23.10
C GLU A 127 -2.98 23.12 22.61
N PRO A 128 -2.41 22.24 23.48
CA PRO A 128 -1.43 21.26 23.02
C PRO A 128 -2.02 20.23 22.06
N ILE A 129 -3.28 19.84 22.27
CA ILE A 129 -3.96 18.87 21.38
C ILE A 129 -4.16 19.48 19.99
N GLN A 130 -4.57 20.74 19.89
CA GLN A 130 -4.70 21.44 18.60
C GLN A 130 -3.35 21.58 17.88
N SER A 131 -2.28 21.87 18.62
CA SER A 131 -0.93 21.90 18.07
C SER A 131 -0.50 20.52 17.54
N GLU A 132 -0.80 19.46 18.29
CA GLU A 132 -0.53 18.07 17.87
C GLU A 132 -1.33 17.70 16.61
N ILE A 133 -2.61 18.06 16.54
CA ILE A 133 -3.46 17.87 15.34
C ILE A 133 -2.82 18.54 14.13
N GLN A 134 -2.35 19.77 14.26
CA GLN A 134 -1.73 20.49 13.15
C GLN A 134 -0.45 19.80 12.65
N ASN A 135 0.36 19.29 13.58
CA ASN A 135 1.55 18.52 13.24
C ASN A 135 1.20 17.18 12.54
N LEU A 136 0.16 16.49 13.00
CA LEU A 136 -0.30 15.24 12.39
C LEU A 136 -0.84 15.47 10.97
N ILE A 137 -1.54 16.59 10.73
CA ILE A 137 -2.01 16.98 9.40
C ILE A 137 -0.81 17.22 8.46
N THR A 138 0.20 17.95 8.92
CA THR A 138 1.42 18.20 8.13
C THR A 138 2.12 16.89 7.77
N GLN A 139 2.31 15.98 8.74
CA GLN A 139 2.91 14.67 8.47
C GLN A 139 2.08 13.82 7.50
N GLN A 140 0.74 13.92 7.58
CA GLN A 140 -0.15 13.22 6.67
C GLN A 140 0.00 13.76 5.23
N GLU A 141 0.11 15.08 5.06
CA GLU A 141 0.33 15.71 3.76
C GLU A 141 1.67 15.32 3.16
N GLU A 142 2.75 15.34 3.95
CA GLU A 142 4.09 14.88 3.54
C GLU A 142 4.08 13.41 3.10
N ASN A 143 3.41 12.54 3.86
CA ASN A 143 3.29 11.12 3.50
C ASN A 143 2.46 10.90 2.23
N LYS A 144 1.39 11.67 2.00
CA LYS A 144 0.60 11.62 0.76
C LYS A 144 1.42 12.09 -0.45
N GLU A 145 2.22 13.13 -0.29
CA GLU A 145 3.13 13.59 -1.34
C GLU A 145 4.19 12.53 -1.66
N ASN A 146 4.78 11.91 -0.63
CA ASN A 146 5.73 10.81 -0.79
C ASN A 146 5.09 9.61 -1.50
N GLU A 147 3.87 9.21 -1.12
CA GLU A 147 3.12 8.13 -1.79
C GLU A 147 2.88 8.44 -3.28
N ALA A 148 2.53 9.69 -3.61
CA ALA A 148 2.36 10.13 -4.98
C ALA A 148 3.67 10.06 -5.78
N ASN A 149 4.78 10.51 -5.21
CA ASN A 149 6.10 10.45 -5.82
C ASN A 149 6.57 9.00 -6.06
N LEU A 150 6.39 8.12 -5.07
CA LEU A 150 6.70 6.69 -5.18
C LEU A 150 5.83 6.01 -6.25
N SER A 151 4.55 6.38 -6.35
CA SER A 151 3.63 5.86 -7.36
C SER A 151 4.04 6.26 -8.77
N GLU A 152 4.52 7.50 -8.95
CA GLU A 152 5.06 7.95 -10.23
C GLU A 152 6.37 7.21 -10.58
N ALA A 153 7.29 7.08 -9.63
CA ALA A 153 8.54 6.34 -9.81
C ALA A 153 8.26 4.86 -10.19
N LEU A 154 7.31 4.22 -9.51
CA LEU A 154 6.85 2.86 -9.82
C LEU A 154 6.32 2.77 -11.27
N ARG A 155 5.49 3.73 -11.67
CA ARG A 155 4.93 3.76 -13.04
C ARG A 155 6.02 3.90 -14.09
N GLU A 156 7.00 4.76 -13.87
CA GLU A 156 8.13 4.92 -14.77
C GLU A 156 9.03 3.68 -14.83
N ALA A 157 9.28 3.03 -13.68
CA ALA A 157 10.06 1.79 -13.64
C ALA A 157 9.35 0.67 -14.41
N ILE A 158 8.05 0.48 -14.19
CA ILE A 158 7.24 -0.49 -14.95
C ILE A 158 7.31 -0.20 -16.44
N LYS A 159 7.11 1.05 -16.86
CA LYS A 159 7.15 1.44 -18.27
C LYS A 159 8.49 1.11 -18.93
N LYS A 160 9.61 1.32 -18.24
CA LYS A 160 10.94 0.97 -18.75
C LYS A 160 11.08 -0.54 -18.97
N ILE A 161 10.60 -1.35 -18.03
CA ILE A 161 10.64 -2.82 -18.14
C ILE A 161 9.70 -3.30 -19.26
N GLU A 162 8.49 -2.74 -19.37
CA GLU A 162 7.55 -3.07 -20.44
C GLU A 162 8.10 -2.75 -21.84
N LEU A 163 8.82 -1.64 -21.99
CA LEU A 163 9.51 -1.31 -23.24
C LEU A 163 10.56 -2.39 -23.58
N ARG A 164 11.35 -2.85 -22.59
CA ARG A 164 12.30 -3.96 -22.77
C ARG A 164 11.59 -5.26 -23.17
N ILE A 165 10.48 -5.59 -22.51
CA ILE A 165 9.64 -6.76 -22.87
C ILE A 165 9.15 -6.66 -24.31
N ASN A 166 8.67 -5.50 -24.72
CA ASN A 166 8.16 -5.30 -26.09
C ASN A 166 9.28 -5.43 -27.15
N GLN A 167 10.49 -4.95 -26.87
CA GLN A 167 11.64 -5.15 -27.74
C GLN A 167 11.96 -6.64 -27.87
N ILE A 168 12.01 -7.39 -26.75
CA ILE A 168 12.24 -8.84 -26.77
C ILE A 168 11.14 -9.56 -27.57
N LYS A 169 9.87 -9.18 -27.46
CA LYS A 169 8.76 -9.75 -28.26
C LYS A 169 8.95 -9.52 -29.76
N VAL A 170 9.44 -8.35 -30.16
CA VAL A 170 9.76 -8.08 -31.57
C VAL A 170 10.90 -8.98 -32.04
N GLU A 171 11.95 -9.17 -31.24
CA GLU A 171 13.04 -10.09 -31.56
C GLU A 171 12.53 -11.54 -31.71
N ILE A 172 11.66 -11.99 -30.80
CA ILE A 172 11.03 -13.31 -30.91
C ILE A 172 10.24 -13.43 -32.23
N ALA A 173 9.44 -12.42 -32.57
CA ALA A 173 8.67 -12.43 -33.81
C ALA A 173 9.58 -12.54 -35.06
N HIS A 174 10.74 -11.88 -35.06
CA HIS A 174 11.72 -12.03 -36.13
C HIS A 174 12.34 -13.42 -36.17
N LEU A 175 12.70 -14.00 -35.03
CA LEU A 175 13.26 -15.34 -34.94
C LEU A 175 12.28 -16.43 -35.37
N THR A 176 11.01 -16.25 -35.08
CA THR A 176 9.96 -17.24 -35.40
C THR A 176 9.41 -17.13 -36.82
N ASN A 177 9.70 -16.04 -37.55
CA ASN A 177 9.14 -15.79 -38.87
C ASN A 177 9.42 -16.92 -39.89
N ASP A 178 10.59 -17.51 -39.83
CA ASP A 178 11.06 -18.56 -40.77
C ASP A 178 10.92 -19.97 -40.21
N LEU A 179 10.34 -20.13 -39.00
CA LEU A 179 10.12 -21.43 -38.38
C LEU A 179 8.79 -22.06 -38.85
N PRO A 180 8.72 -23.40 -38.94
CA PRO A 180 7.47 -24.09 -39.23
C PRO A 180 6.40 -23.81 -38.14
N ASN A 181 5.19 -23.48 -38.54
CA ASN A 181 4.07 -23.18 -37.62
C ASN A 181 3.78 -24.33 -36.67
N GLU A 182 3.90 -25.59 -37.11
CA GLU A 182 3.69 -26.78 -36.28
C GLU A 182 4.71 -26.85 -35.14
N LEU A 183 5.97 -26.49 -35.40
CA LEU A 183 7.05 -26.47 -34.39
C LEU A 183 6.82 -25.37 -33.37
N ILE A 184 6.38 -24.19 -33.82
CA ILE A 184 6.03 -23.07 -32.94
C ILE A 184 4.86 -23.47 -32.03
N SER A 185 3.79 -24.05 -32.60
CA SER A 185 2.63 -24.49 -31.83
C SER A 185 2.96 -25.56 -30.80
N GLU A 186 3.83 -26.50 -31.14
CA GLU A 186 4.33 -27.52 -30.19
C GLU A 186 5.12 -26.88 -29.06
N TYR A 187 6.04 -25.98 -29.38
CA TYR A 187 6.81 -25.21 -28.38
C TYR A 187 5.92 -24.44 -27.44
N GLU A 188 4.96 -23.67 -27.94
CA GLU A 188 4.04 -22.87 -27.14
C GLU A 188 3.17 -23.76 -26.23
N SER A 189 2.69 -24.89 -26.72
CA SER A 189 1.95 -25.88 -25.93
C SER A 189 2.76 -26.41 -24.75
N LEU A 190 4.05 -26.67 -24.96
CA LEU A 190 4.93 -27.16 -23.92
C LEU A 190 5.26 -26.06 -22.89
N ARG A 191 5.58 -24.85 -23.38
CA ARG A 191 5.90 -23.70 -22.56
C ARG A 191 4.74 -23.21 -21.69
N SER A 192 3.50 -23.36 -22.15
CA SER A 192 2.31 -22.91 -21.41
C SER A 192 2.06 -23.64 -20.10
N ARG A 193 2.71 -24.78 -19.89
CA ARG A 193 2.59 -25.54 -18.63
C ARG A 193 3.34 -24.83 -17.50
N PRO A 194 2.74 -24.66 -16.31
CA PRO A 194 3.39 -23.97 -15.20
C PRO A 194 4.72 -24.60 -14.81
N GLY A 195 5.78 -23.80 -14.76
CA GLY A 195 7.11 -24.25 -14.35
C GLY A 195 7.88 -25.04 -15.43
N HIS A 196 7.36 -25.15 -16.65
CA HIS A 196 8.03 -25.86 -17.75
C HIS A 196 8.64 -24.90 -18.77
N VAL A 197 9.69 -25.38 -19.44
CA VAL A 197 10.29 -24.75 -20.62
C VAL A 197 9.86 -25.53 -21.86
N GLY A 198 9.74 -24.86 -23.01
CA GLY A 198 9.34 -25.51 -24.26
C GLY A 198 10.46 -26.33 -24.89
N ILE A 199 11.71 -25.85 -24.80
CA ILE A 199 12.90 -26.47 -25.37
C ILE A 199 14.11 -26.29 -24.46
N ALA A 200 15.01 -27.25 -24.42
CA ALA A 200 16.23 -27.22 -23.60
C ALA A 200 17.39 -27.97 -24.26
N LYS A 201 18.60 -27.62 -23.88
CA LYS A 201 19.80 -28.41 -24.30
C LYS A 201 19.96 -29.66 -23.46
N LEU A 202 20.35 -30.72 -24.12
CA LEU A 202 20.89 -31.92 -23.46
C LEU A 202 22.39 -31.77 -23.31
N VAL A 203 22.88 -31.52 -22.10
CA VAL A 203 24.30 -31.34 -21.82
C VAL A 203 24.80 -32.55 -21.03
N ASN A 204 25.76 -33.26 -21.59
CA ASN A 204 26.25 -34.55 -21.09
C ASN A 204 25.12 -35.60 -21.00
N ARG A 205 24.39 -35.66 -19.91
CA ARG A 205 23.23 -36.54 -19.69
C ARG A 205 22.11 -35.80 -19.03
N THR A 206 22.25 -34.47 -18.82
CA THR A 206 21.31 -33.66 -18.05
C THR A 206 20.48 -32.80 -18.99
N CYS A 207 19.17 -32.82 -18.79
CA CYS A 207 18.25 -31.88 -19.43
C CYS A 207 18.32 -30.53 -18.72
N ASN A 208 18.78 -29.49 -19.43
CA ASN A 208 18.87 -28.12 -18.86
C ASN A 208 17.49 -27.47 -18.59
N GLY A 209 16.39 -28.09 -19.00
CA GLY A 209 15.04 -27.60 -18.72
C GLY A 209 14.53 -28.00 -17.33
N CYS A 210 14.71 -29.26 -16.93
CA CYS A 210 14.30 -29.76 -15.62
C CYS A 210 15.48 -30.07 -14.67
N ASN A 211 16.71 -29.97 -15.15
CA ASN A 211 17.96 -30.28 -14.43
C ASN A 211 18.07 -31.75 -13.96
N LEU A 212 17.30 -32.66 -14.55
CA LEU A 212 17.36 -34.10 -14.25
C LEU A 212 18.30 -34.82 -15.23
N GLU A 213 18.98 -35.83 -14.69
CA GLU A 213 19.89 -36.70 -15.49
C GLU A 213 19.07 -37.81 -16.15
N LEU A 214 19.21 -37.95 -17.47
CA LEU A 214 18.62 -39.01 -18.26
C LEU A 214 19.39 -40.33 -18.13
N PRO A 215 18.70 -41.49 -18.15
CA PRO A 215 19.37 -42.80 -18.17
C PRO A 215 20.35 -42.93 -19.33
N ALA A 216 21.47 -43.62 -19.11
CA ALA A 216 22.48 -43.79 -20.16
C ALA A 216 21.93 -44.42 -21.43
N VAL A 217 21.01 -45.37 -21.26
CA VAL A 217 20.36 -46.06 -22.40
C VAL A 217 19.54 -45.07 -23.23
N GLU A 218 18.85 -44.15 -22.59
CA GLU A 218 18.05 -43.12 -23.27
C GLU A 218 18.95 -42.12 -24.02
N VAL A 219 20.04 -41.70 -23.41
CA VAL A 219 21.04 -40.84 -24.10
C VAL A 219 21.65 -41.50 -25.30
N ASP A 220 21.96 -42.81 -25.22
CA ASP A 220 22.47 -43.58 -26.34
C ASP A 220 21.38 -43.78 -27.44
N ARG A 221 20.13 -43.91 -27.08
CA ARG A 221 19.01 -43.88 -28.02
C ARG A 221 18.93 -42.56 -28.75
N ILE A 222 18.94 -41.47 -27.99
CA ILE A 222 18.90 -40.10 -28.51
C ILE A 222 20.02 -39.84 -29.53
N LYS A 223 21.26 -40.27 -29.21
CA LYS A 223 22.44 -40.11 -30.10
C LYS A 223 22.33 -40.86 -31.43
N LYS A 224 21.55 -41.93 -31.48
CA LYS A 224 21.39 -42.79 -32.68
C LYS A 224 20.24 -42.30 -33.60
N LEU A 225 19.34 -41.44 -33.09
CA LEU A 225 18.27 -40.90 -33.92
C LEU A 225 18.78 -39.91 -34.96
N PRO A 226 18.12 -39.78 -36.13
CA PRO A 226 18.41 -38.72 -37.08
C PRO A 226 18.35 -37.34 -36.45
N GLU A 227 19.18 -36.38 -36.93
CA GLU A 227 19.26 -35.04 -36.36
C GLU A 227 17.96 -34.23 -36.51
N ASP A 228 17.15 -34.54 -37.50
CA ASP A 228 15.87 -33.89 -37.80
C ASP A 228 14.72 -34.39 -36.95
N ASN A 229 14.91 -35.38 -36.10
CA ASN A 229 13.89 -35.90 -35.22
C ASN A 229 13.74 -35.04 -33.95
N ILE A 230 12.53 -34.58 -33.70
CA ILE A 230 12.17 -33.94 -32.41
C ILE A 230 12.23 -35.01 -31.32
N ILE A 231 12.96 -34.71 -30.28
CA ILE A 231 13.12 -35.55 -29.08
C ILE A 231 12.58 -34.77 -27.88
N ASN A 232 11.75 -35.44 -27.09
CA ASN A 232 11.21 -34.84 -25.89
C ASN A 232 11.84 -35.47 -24.65
N CYS A 233 12.10 -34.68 -23.64
CA CYS A 233 12.54 -35.17 -22.33
C CYS A 233 11.43 -36.01 -21.68
N GLU A 234 11.74 -37.23 -21.26
CA GLU A 234 10.76 -38.13 -20.65
C GLU A 234 10.25 -37.59 -19.29
N GLU A 235 11.04 -36.78 -18.60
CA GLU A 235 10.72 -36.23 -17.28
C GLU A 235 9.85 -34.96 -17.35
N CYS A 236 10.19 -33.99 -18.18
CA CYS A 236 9.50 -32.71 -18.25
C CYS A 236 8.76 -32.44 -19.56
N GLY A 237 8.97 -33.30 -20.57
CA GLY A 237 8.31 -33.19 -21.87
C GLY A 237 8.85 -32.12 -22.82
N CYS A 238 9.82 -31.29 -22.41
CA CYS A 238 10.38 -30.25 -23.29
C CYS A 238 11.14 -30.87 -24.48
N ILE A 239 11.21 -30.13 -25.59
CA ILE A 239 12.02 -30.50 -26.74
C ILE A 239 13.49 -30.48 -26.33
N LEU A 240 14.27 -31.54 -26.67
CA LEU A 240 15.67 -31.63 -26.38
C LEU A 240 16.53 -31.35 -27.63
N VAL A 241 17.50 -30.45 -27.45
CA VAL A 241 18.53 -30.15 -28.46
C VAL A 241 19.87 -30.79 -28.00
N ARG A 242 20.52 -31.51 -28.89
CA ARG A 242 21.79 -32.24 -28.64
C ARG A 242 22.95 -31.30 -28.67
#